data_a405b9585ba0438e592a3f91c53bdabe
#
_entry.id   a405b9585ba0438e592a3f91c53bdabe
#
_cell.length_a   1.000
_cell.length_b   1.000
_cell.length_c   1.000
_cell.angle_alpha   90.00
_cell.angle_beta   90.00
_cell.angle_gamma   90.00
#
_symmetry.space_group_name_H-M   'P 1'
#
loop_
_entity.id
_entity.type
_entity.pdbx_description
1 polymer ?
#
loop_
_entity_poly.entity_id
_entity_poly.type
_entity_poly.pdbx_seq_one_letter_code
_entity_poly.pdbx_strand_id
1 'polypeptide(L)'
;MEMVLHSQNVWIRTDQKMALQQNKEVDEFANDVAICLASENKRLNPKYLYDHMGSQLFEQICLQPEYYLTRTEASLLKRHAPVITNLVGSNIRIIELGSGSSSKTALLLRYLSSQKNKIFYFPIDISVSILMESTRRLKSQFPNANIIAIRSDYSTGVDRAAAKCMATDGVRGKKNNINKSNNNSNQYSKLILFLGSSIGNFEPMAAISFLRSIRAKLHTNDFLLVGFDLQKDESVLTAAYNDKAGITDKFNLNLLARINRELGGNFKLEKFKHYAFYNREQHRIEMHLVSNTTQKVYIEALDKNFSFGKGDSIHTENSYKYSLDQIAALAKDSGFQIKKEFTDEKRWFNMALLSPS
;
A
#
# COMPACT_ATOMS: atom_id res chain seq x y z
N MET A 1 4.80 -3.74 16.14
CA MET A 1 4.13 -4.94 16.71
C MET A 1 4.38 -6.11 15.79
N GLU A 2 5.07 -7.12 16.26
CA GLU A 2 5.31 -8.33 15.49
C GLU A 2 4.25 -9.35 15.84
N MET A 3 3.48 -9.81 14.88
CA MET A 3 2.62 -10.96 15.01
C MET A 3 3.23 -12.12 14.22
N VAL A 4 3.76 -13.09 14.93
CA VAL A 4 4.19 -14.37 14.36
C VAL A 4 3.10 -15.37 14.66
N LEU A 5 2.42 -15.85 13.62
CA LEU A 5 1.46 -16.95 13.76
C LEU A 5 2.24 -18.28 13.70
N HIS A 6 2.58 -18.83 14.85
CA HIS A 6 2.94 -20.25 14.96
C HIS A 6 1.68 -21.07 15.21
N SER A 7 1.68 -22.26 14.68
CA SER A 7 0.57 -23.21 14.68
C SER A 7 0.06 -23.55 16.10
N GLN A 8 -0.63 -22.71 16.76
CA GLN A 8 -1.55 -22.83 17.88
C GLN A 8 -1.62 -21.65 18.85
N ASN A 9 -0.73 -20.61 18.79
CA ASN A 9 -0.83 -19.50 19.73
C ASN A 9 -0.53 -18.14 19.06
N VAL A 10 -1.51 -17.25 19.13
CA VAL A 10 -1.32 -15.82 18.89
C VAL A 10 -0.82 -15.22 20.20
N TRP A 11 0.47 -14.87 20.28
CA TRP A 11 1.00 -14.17 21.43
C TRP A 11 0.88 -12.66 21.22
N ILE A 12 -0.06 -12.03 21.95
CA ILE A 12 -0.16 -10.57 22.08
C ILE A 12 0.81 -10.17 23.17
N ARG A 13 1.89 -9.48 22.81
CA ARG A 13 2.78 -8.91 23.83
C ARG A 13 2.21 -7.59 24.33
N THR A 14 1.66 -7.68 25.53
CA THR A 14 1.46 -6.74 26.65
C THR A 14 0.99 -5.30 26.37
N ASP A 15 -0.10 -4.99 27.02
CA ASP A 15 -0.95 -3.80 27.00
C ASP A 15 -0.24 -2.44 27.09
N GLN A 16 0.85 -2.30 27.84
CA GLN A 16 1.54 -1.01 28.01
C GLN A 16 2.29 -0.52 26.77
N LYS A 17 2.98 -1.40 26.03
CA LYS A 17 3.67 -1.00 24.78
C LYS A 17 2.67 -0.69 23.66
N MET A 18 1.53 -1.36 23.64
CA MET A 18 0.45 -1.08 22.70
C MET A 18 -0.21 0.27 23.01
N ALA A 19 -0.51 0.57 24.26
CA ALA A 19 -1.09 1.84 24.67
C ALA A 19 -0.16 3.03 24.37
N LEU A 20 1.14 2.92 24.67
CA LEU A 20 2.14 3.95 24.36
C LEU A 20 2.29 4.18 22.86
N GLN A 21 2.23 3.13 22.05
CA GLN A 21 2.32 3.26 20.59
C GLN A 21 1.04 3.85 20.00
N GLN A 22 -0.12 3.50 20.55
CA GLN A 22 -1.41 4.03 20.14
C GLN A 22 -1.51 5.54 20.48
N ASN A 23 -1.08 5.96 21.65
CA ASN A 23 -1.01 7.38 22.03
C ASN A 23 -0.11 8.17 21.08
N LYS A 24 1.07 7.63 20.74
CA LYS A 24 1.99 8.27 19.79
C LYS A 24 1.40 8.41 18.39
N GLU A 25 0.65 7.42 17.91
CA GLU A 25 -0.01 7.46 16.61
C GLU A 25 -1.15 8.51 16.61
N VAL A 26 -1.88 8.65 17.70
CA VAL A 26 -2.91 9.68 17.88
C VAL A 26 -2.28 11.08 17.92
N ASP A 27 -1.17 11.26 18.65
CA ASP A 27 -0.44 12.52 18.70
C ASP A 27 0.11 12.94 17.32
N GLU A 28 0.67 11.99 16.55
CA GLU A 28 1.12 12.22 15.18
C GLU A 28 -0.05 12.64 14.28
N PHE A 29 -1.19 11.94 14.39
CA PHE A 29 -2.39 12.28 13.65
C PHE A 29 -2.92 13.67 13.99
N ALA A 30 -2.97 14.02 15.28
CA ALA A 30 -3.39 15.33 15.75
C ALA A 30 -2.48 16.45 15.19
N ASN A 31 -1.17 16.26 15.22
CA ASN A 31 -0.20 17.21 14.68
C ASN A 31 -0.35 17.39 13.16
N ASP A 32 -0.47 16.29 12.41
CA ASP A 32 -0.67 16.35 10.95
C ASP A 32 -1.98 17.07 10.61
N VAL A 33 -3.07 16.79 11.34
CA VAL A 33 -4.36 17.50 11.17
C VAL A 33 -4.21 18.98 11.49
N ALA A 34 -3.52 19.35 12.57
CA ALA A 34 -3.32 20.74 12.96
C ALA A 34 -2.58 21.53 11.87
N ILE A 35 -1.48 20.98 11.34
CA ILE A 35 -0.68 21.61 10.29
C ILE A 35 -1.50 21.75 9.00
N CYS A 36 -2.15 20.66 8.58
CA CYS A 36 -2.88 20.62 7.33
C CYS A 36 -4.10 21.54 7.33
N LEU A 37 -4.88 21.58 8.41
CA LEU A 37 -6.08 22.41 8.49
C LEU A 37 -5.78 23.90 8.72
N ALA A 38 -4.60 24.22 9.27
CA ALA A 38 -4.14 25.62 9.43
C ALA A 38 -3.58 26.22 8.14
N SER A 39 -3.23 25.40 7.15
CA SER A 39 -2.69 25.87 5.88
C SER A 39 -3.78 26.51 5.00
N GLU A 40 -3.40 27.45 4.14
CA GLU A 40 -4.28 28.06 3.15
C GLU A 40 -4.85 26.97 2.22
N ASN A 41 -3.97 26.11 1.71
CA ASN A 41 -4.33 24.92 0.94
C ASN A 41 -4.42 23.71 1.86
N LYS A 42 -5.61 23.46 2.43
CA LYS A 42 -5.84 22.37 3.37
C LYS A 42 -5.63 21.02 2.70
N ARG A 43 -4.68 20.25 3.21
CA ARG A 43 -4.35 18.91 2.67
C ARG A 43 -4.09 17.93 3.80
N LEU A 44 -4.76 16.78 3.77
CA LEU A 44 -4.54 15.68 4.71
C LEU A 44 -3.78 14.55 4.03
N ASN A 45 -2.95 13.85 4.83
CA ASN A 45 -2.17 12.73 4.30
C ASN A 45 -3.08 11.52 4.00
N PRO A 46 -3.00 10.93 2.79
CA PRO A 46 -3.84 9.79 2.38
C PRO A 46 -3.74 8.57 3.31
N LYS A 47 -2.63 8.40 4.06
CA LYS A 47 -2.48 7.29 5.02
C LYS A 47 -3.62 7.24 6.04
N TYR A 48 -4.24 8.39 6.34
CA TYR A 48 -5.33 8.49 7.32
C TYR A 48 -6.68 8.05 6.79
N LEU A 49 -6.83 7.82 5.50
CA LEU A 49 -8.01 7.20 4.90
C LEU A 49 -8.15 5.72 5.28
N TYR A 50 -7.05 5.04 5.64
CA TYR A 50 -6.96 3.59 5.80
C TYR A 50 -7.01 3.14 7.28
N ASP A 51 -7.92 3.70 8.09
CA ASP A 51 -8.29 3.09 9.37
C ASP A 51 -9.09 1.80 9.14
N HIS A 52 -9.61 1.19 10.19
CA HIS A 52 -10.39 -0.05 10.06
C HIS A 52 -11.58 0.10 9.11
N MET A 53 -12.38 1.15 9.27
CA MET A 53 -13.56 1.42 8.44
C MET A 53 -13.15 1.80 7.01
N GLY A 54 -12.14 2.67 6.86
CA GLY A 54 -11.62 3.07 5.56
C GLY A 54 -11.07 1.89 4.76
N SER A 55 -10.35 0.97 5.41
CA SER A 55 -9.87 -0.26 4.77
C SER A 55 -11.03 -1.13 4.26
N GLN A 56 -12.11 -1.26 5.02
CA GLN A 56 -13.30 -2.00 4.59
C GLN A 56 -14.01 -1.31 3.41
N LEU A 57 -14.11 0.03 3.44
CA LEU A 57 -14.68 0.80 2.34
C LEU A 57 -13.82 0.69 1.08
N PHE A 58 -12.48 0.70 1.22
CA PHE A 58 -11.58 0.50 0.09
C PHE A 58 -11.74 -0.88 -0.57
N GLU A 59 -11.90 -1.94 0.22
CA GLU A 59 -12.22 -3.27 -0.34
C GLU A 59 -13.56 -3.24 -1.11
N GLN A 60 -14.56 -2.47 -0.66
CA GLN A 60 -15.80 -2.29 -1.40
C GLN A 60 -15.61 -1.47 -2.69
N ILE A 61 -14.75 -0.43 -2.67
CA ILE A 61 -14.35 0.31 -3.88
C ILE A 61 -13.74 -0.64 -4.91
N CYS A 62 -12.86 -1.54 -4.49
CA CYS A 62 -12.22 -2.53 -5.35
C CYS A 62 -13.22 -3.45 -6.08
N LEU A 63 -14.45 -3.58 -5.56
CA LEU A 63 -15.51 -4.39 -6.17
C LEU A 63 -16.41 -3.58 -7.12
N GLN A 64 -16.32 -2.22 -7.12
CA GLN A 64 -17.17 -1.41 -7.97
C GLN A 64 -16.85 -1.60 -9.47
N PRO A 65 -17.88 -1.61 -10.33
CA PRO A 65 -17.68 -1.77 -11.77
C PRO A 65 -16.80 -0.67 -12.39
N GLU A 66 -16.87 0.55 -11.86
CA GLU A 66 -16.09 1.69 -12.31
C GLU A 66 -14.61 1.59 -11.92
N TYR A 67 -14.28 0.94 -10.78
CA TYR A 67 -12.92 0.82 -10.27
C TYR A 67 -12.16 -0.33 -10.94
N TYR A 68 -11.72 -0.09 -12.18
CA TYR A 68 -11.06 -1.09 -13.03
C TYR A 68 -9.67 -1.52 -12.54
N LEU A 69 -8.97 -0.69 -11.75
CA LEU A 69 -7.57 -0.88 -11.37
C LEU A 69 -7.30 -2.29 -10.79
N THR A 70 -8.07 -2.66 -9.76
CA THR A 70 -7.89 -3.93 -9.06
C THR A 70 -8.08 -5.13 -10.00
N ARG A 71 -9.12 -5.11 -10.84
CA ARG A 71 -9.41 -6.21 -11.76
C ARG A 71 -8.35 -6.35 -12.85
N THR A 72 -7.88 -5.22 -13.39
CA THR A 72 -6.87 -5.22 -14.45
C THR A 72 -5.54 -5.72 -13.92
N GLU A 73 -5.08 -5.21 -12.78
CA GLU A 73 -3.84 -5.64 -12.14
C GLU A 73 -3.90 -7.13 -11.74
N ALA A 74 -5.02 -7.59 -11.17
CA ALA A 74 -5.22 -9.00 -10.82
C ALA A 74 -5.15 -9.91 -12.05
N SER A 75 -5.76 -9.49 -13.17
CA SER A 75 -5.70 -10.23 -14.45
C SER A 75 -4.27 -10.34 -14.98
N LEU A 76 -3.52 -9.22 -14.95
CA LEU A 76 -2.12 -9.19 -15.35
C LEU A 76 -1.26 -10.10 -14.47
N LEU A 77 -1.42 -10.00 -13.15
CA LEU A 77 -0.66 -10.81 -12.20
C LEU A 77 -0.94 -12.30 -12.38
N LYS A 78 -2.22 -12.69 -12.58
CA LYS A 78 -2.62 -14.07 -12.87
C LYS A 78 -2.01 -14.58 -14.17
N ARG A 79 -2.10 -13.80 -15.26
CA ARG A 79 -1.59 -14.15 -16.59
C ARG A 79 -0.07 -14.31 -16.60
N HIS A 80 0.64 -13.43 -15.91
CA HIS A 80 2.08 -13.32 -15.99
C HIS A 80 2.85 -13.90 -14.79
N ALA A 81 2.17 -14.51 -13.81
CA ALA A 81 2.82 -15.20 -12.69
C ALA A 81 3.93 -16.17 -13.11
N PRO A 82 3.75 -17.00 -14.18
CA PRO A 82 4.82 -17.87 -14.68
C PRO A 82 6.06 -17.11 -15.12
N VAL A 83 5.88 -16.04 -15.90
CA VAL A 83 6.99 -15.23 -16.43
C VAL A 83 7.71 -14.50 -15.30
N ILE A 84 6.95 -13.88 -14.37
CA ILE A 84 7.52 -13.20 -13.20
C ILE A 84 8.35 -14.18 -12.38
N THR A 85 7.81 -15.36 -12.07
CA THR A 85 8.49 -16.36 -11.27
C THR A 85 9.77 -16.88 -11.97
N ASN A 86 9.73 -17.09 -13.29
CA ASN A 86 10.90 -17.52 -14.05
C ASN A 86 12.02 -16.47 -14.05
N LEU A 87 11.68 -15.18 -14.11
CA LEU A 87 12.65 -14.10 -14.09
C LEU A 87 13.28 -13.89 -12.71
N VAL A 88 12.50 -14.07 -11.64
CA VAL A 88 12.95 -13.84 -10.26
C VAL A 88 13.61 -15.09 -9.66
N GLY A 89 13.32 -16.27 -10.18
CA GLY A 89 13.80 -17.55 -9.68
C GLY A 89 12.85 -18.25 -8.71
N SER A 90 13.19 -19.46 -8.30
CA SER A 90 12.32 -20.34 -7.49
C SER A 90 12.49 -20.14 -5.98
N ASN A 91 13.62 -19.62 -5.53
CA ASN A 91 13.90 -19.38 -4.10
C ASN A 91 13.67 -17.90 -3.77
N ILE A 92 12.43 -17.48 -3.70
CA ILE A 92 12.05 -16.08 -3.47
C ILE A 92 11.47 -15.82 -2.08
N ARG A 93 11.76 -14.61 -1.58
CA ARG A 93 11.11 -14.01 -0.41
C ARG A 93 10.23 -12.86 -0.92
N ILE A 94 8.92 -13.02 -0.80
CA ILE A 94 7.95 -12.01 -1.26
C ILE A 94 7.66 -11.04 -0.12
N ILE A 95 7.91 -9.77 -0.36
CA ILE A 95 7.62 -8.67 0.57
C ILE A 95 6.59 -7.77 -0.12
N GLU A 96 5.42 -7.55 0.47
CA GLU A 96 4.38 -6.70 -0.14
C GLU A 96 4.12 -5.46 0.70
N LEU A 97 4.20 -4.30 0.05
CA LEU A 97 3.95 -2.99 0.64
C LEU A 97 2.49 -2.59 0.42
N GLY A 98 1.77 -2.30 1.50
CA GLY A 98 0.34 -2.01 1.44
C GLY A 98 -0.44 -3.25 0.97
N SER A 99 -0.26 -4.36 1.68
CA SER A 99 -0.81 -5.65 1.25
C SER A 99 -2.34 -5.70 1.21
N GLY A 100 -3.01 -4.86 2.00
CA GLY A 100 -4.47 -4.87 2.12
C GLY A 100 -5.01 -6.28 2.36
N SER A 101 -6.03 -6.66 1.60
CA SER A 101 -6.57 -8.02 1.62
C SER A 101 -5.62 -9.09 1.02
N SER A 102 -4.51 -8.72 0.39
CA SER A 102 -3.60 -9.65 -0.33
C SER A 102 -4.31 -10.53 -1.38
N SER A 103 -5.48 -10.13 -1.86
CA SER A 103 -6.27 -10.92 -2.81
C SER A 103 -5.56 -11.08 -4.16
N LYS A 104 -4.86 -10.05 -4.62
CA LYS A 104 -4.06 -10.06 -5.84
C LYS A 104 -2.84 -10.95 -5.68
N THR A 105 -2.10 -10.80 -4.60
CA THR A 105 -0.88 -11.57 -4.30
C THR A 105 -1.18 -13.05 -4.10
N ALA A 106 -2.38 -13.40 -3.61
CA ALA A 106 -2.84 -14.79 -3.54
C ALA A 106 -2.79 -15.50 -4.92
N LEU A 107 -2.92 -14.77 -6.04
CA LEU A 107 -2.80 -15.33 -7.38
C LEU A 107 -1.37 -15.78 -7.69
N LEU A 108 -0.37 -14.98 -7.31
CA LEU A 108 1.05 -15.33 -7.43
C LEU A 108 1.41 -16.49 -6.50
N LEU A 109 0.95 -16.43 -5.23
CA LEU A 109 1.18 -17.49 -4.24
C LEU A 109 0.58 -18.83 -4.70
N ARG A 110 -0.59 -18.81 -5.34
CA ARG A 110 -1.22 -20.01 -5.89
C ARG A 110 -0.37 -20.65 -6.99
N TYR A 111 0.18 -19.84 -7.89
CA TYR A 111 1.10 -20.33 -8.91
C TYR A 111 2.35 -20.94 -8.28
N LEU A 112 3.00 -20.25 -7.34
CA LEU A 112 4.18 -20.77 -6.64
C LEU A 112 3.89 -22.08 -5.89
N SER A 113 2.74 -22.16 -5.23
CA SER A 113 2.30 -23.38 -4.54
C SER A 113 2.12 -24.55 -5.50
N SER A 114 1.55 -24.32 -6.70
CA SER A 114 1.38 -25.35 -7.72
C SER A 114 2.71 -25.91 -8.24
N GLN A 115 3.77 -25.10 -8.22
CA GLN A 115 5.14 -25.50 -8.56
C GLN A 115 5.90 -26.15 -7.40
N LYS A 116 5.23 -26.43 -6.26
CA LYS A 116 5.81 -26.98 -5.03
C LYS A 116 6.93 -26.12 -4.42
N ASN A 117 6.98 -24.85 -4.76
CA ASN A 117 7.94 -23.90 -4.19
C ASN A 117 7.62 -23.63 -2.72
N LYS A 118 8.67 -23.44 -1.92
CA LYS A 118 8.49 -22.93 -0.56
C LYS A 118 8.10 -21.46 -0.63
N ILE A 119 6.96 -21.13 -0.04
CA ILE A 119 6.45 -19.77 0.00
C ILE A 119 6.91 -19.11 1.29
N PHE A 120 7.59 -17.96 1.15
CA PHE A 120 7.89 -17.02 2.22
C PHE A 120 7.28 -15.67 1.85
N TYR A 121 6.30 -15.24 2.62
CA TYR A 121 5.54 -14.02 2.33
C TYR A 121 5.48 -13.10 3.55
N PHE A 122 5.82 -11.85 3.33
CA PHE A 122 5.92 -10.79 4.33
C PHE A 122 4.97 -9.64 3.95
N PRO A 123 3.66 -9.76 4.22
CA PRO A 123 2.73 -8.66 4.01
C PRO A 123 2.98 -7.54 5.00
N ILE A 124 3.07 -6.31 4.49
CA ILE A 124 3.24 -5.09 5.26
C ILE A 124 2.01 -4.21 5.05
N ASP A 125 1.37 -3.77 6.13
CA ASP A 125 0.26 -2.83 6.09
C ASP A 125 0.19 -2.02 7.39
N ILE A 126 -0.40 -0.83 7.33
CA ILE A 126 -0.67 -0.01 8.51
C ILE A 126 -1.93 -0.48 9.25
N SER A 127 -2.89 -1.06 8.54
CA SER A 127 -4.16 -1.53 9.06
C SER A 127 -4.01 -2.93 9.67
N VAL A 128 -4.05 -3.01 11.00
CA VAL A 128 -3.94 -4.27 11.74
C VAL A 128 -5.05 -5.24 11.38
N SER A 129 -6.28 -4.74 11.27
CA SER A 129 -7.47 -5.57 11.04
C SER A 129 -7.39 -6.31 9.71
N ILE A 130 -7.10 -5.57 8.61
CA ILE A 130 -7.01 -6.20 7.29
C ILE A 130 -5.80 -7.14 7.19
N LEU A 131 -4.69 -6.79 7.84
CA LEU A 131 -3.49 -7.61 7.87
C LEU A 131 -3.73 -8.94 8.61
N MET A 132 -4.47 -8.92 9.72
CA MET A 132 -4.85 -10.14 10.45
C MET A 132 -5.82 -11.01 9.65
N GLU A 133 -6.84 -10.41 9.06
CA GLU A 133 -7.86 -11.10 8.27
C GLU A 133 -7.23 -11.76 7.03
N SER A 134 -6.45 -10.98 6.25
CA SER A 134 -5.77 -11.48 5.06
C SER A 134 -4.79 -12.61 5.38
N THR A 135 -4.01 -12.47 6.47
CA THR A 135 -3.07 -13.50 6.91
C THR A 135 -3.78 -14.79 7.31
N ARG A 136 -4.89 -14.72 8.06
CA ARG A 136 -5.69 -15.90 8.43
C ARG A 136 -6.24 -16.61 7.20
N ARG A 137 -6.81 -15.86 6.26
CA ARG A 137 -7.34 -16.38 4.99
C ARG A 137 -6.26 -17.04 4.15
N LEU A 138 -5.09 -16.39 4.00
CA LEU A 138 -3.97 -16.95 3.23
C LEU A 138 -3.38 -18.19 3.89
N LYS A 139 -3.29 -18.26 5.20
CA LYS A 139 -2.87 -19.47 5.93
C LYS A 139 -3.81 -20.65 5.69
N SER A 140 -5.12 -20.40 5.65
CA SER A 140 -6.09 -21.44 5.29
C SER A 140 -5.93 -21.93 3.86
N GLN A 141 -5.65 -21.01 2.90
CA GLN A 141 -5.45 -21.37 1.49
C GLN A 141 -4.09 -22.02 1.20
N PHE A 142 -3.06 -21.64 1.93
CA PHE A 142 -1.67 -22.07 1.77
C PHE A 142 -1.07 -22.55 3.09
N PRO A 143 -1.47 -23.72 3.62
CA PRO A 143 -1.06 -24.19 4.97
C PRO A 143 0.46 -24.31 5.13
N ASN A 144 1.16 -24.63 4.04
CA ASN A 144 2.62 -24.80 4.03
C ASN A 144 3.39 -23.48 3.79
N ALA A 145 2.70 -22.35 3.59
CA ALA A 145 3.36 -21.07 3.41
C ALA A 145 3.84 -20.47 4.74
N ASN A 146 5.05 -19.94 4.74
CA ASN A 146 5.59 -19.15 5.83
C ASN A 146 5.13 -17.69 5.64
N ILE A 147 4.09 -17.27 6.34
CA ILE A 147 3.53 -15.93 6.25
C ILE A 147 3.83 -15.21 7.57
N ILE A 148 4.57 -14.10 7.48
CA ILE A 148 4.95 -13.26 8.62
C ILE A 148 4.42 -11.85 8.36
N ALA A 149 3.30 -11.51 8.97
CA ALA A 149 2.66 -10.21 8.84
C ALA A 149 3.41 -9.14 9.63
N ILE A 150 3.57 -7.96 9.05
CA ILE A 150 4.33 -6.85 9.61
C ILE A 150 3.45 -5.58 9.59
N ARG A 151 3.00 -5.13 10.77
CA ARG A 151 2.38 -3.83 10.89
C ARG A 151 3.45 -2.75 10.82
N SER A 152 3.44 -1.93 9.78
CA SER A 152 4.40 -0.83 9.57
C SER A 152 3.98 0.07 8.41
N ASP A 153 4.55 1.29 8.37
CA ASP A 153 4.68 2.05 7.13
C ASP A 153 5.60 1.33 6.13
N TYR A 154 5.64 1.83 4.89
CA TYR A 154 6.39 1.18 3.82
C TYR A 154 7.90 1.10 4.08
N SER A 155 8.50 2.22 4.52
CA SER A 155 9.95 2.32 4.67
C SER A 155 10.48 1.41 5.78
N THR A 156 9.93 1.56 6.98
CA THR A 156 10.28 0.75 8.16
C THR A 156 9.91 -0.72 7.95
N GLY A 157 8.82 -0.98 7.22
CA GLY A 157 8.35 -2.33 6.93
C GLY A 157 9.32 -3.14 6.10
N VAL A 158 9.95 -2.53 5.08
CA VAL A 158 10.99 -3.22 4.28
C VAL A 158 12.17 -3.65 5.13
N ASP A 159 12.66 -2.79 6.06
CA ASP A 159 13.77 -3.14 6.95
C ASP A 159 13.41 -4.30 7.87
N ARG A 160 12.21 -4.27 8.45
CA ARG A 160 11.71 -5.36 9.29
C ARG A 160 11.57 -6.67 8.52
N ALA A 161 11.05 -6.62 7.29
CA ALA A 161 10.94 -7.80 6.43
C ALA A 161 12.32 -8.35 6.05
N ALA A 162 13.27 -7.50 5.68
CA ALA A 162 14.64 -7.92 5.36
C ALA A 162 15.32 -8.62 6.55
N ALA A 163 15.19 -8.07 7.75
CA ALA A 163 15.68 -8.70 8.97
C ALA A 163 15.04 -10.08 9.23
N LYS A 164 13.74 -10.22 8.97
CA LYS A 164 13.03 -11.50 9.09
C LYS A 164 13.45 -12.51 8.03
N CYS A 165 13.70 -12.06 6.80
CA CYS A 165 14.24 -12.91 5.75
C CYS A 165 15.57 -13.56 6.19
N MET A 166 16.49 -12.79 6.79
CA MET A 166 17.75 -13.31 7.31
C MET A 166 17.56 -14.31 8.46
N ALA A 167 16.62 -14.04 9.36
CA ALA A 167 16.34 -14.93 10.50
C ALA A 167 15.77 -16.29 10.07
N THR A 168 15.03 -16.36 8.96
CA THR A 168 14.50 -17.63 8.43
C THR A 168 15.57 -18.55 7.85
N ASP A 169 16.75 -18.02 7.52
CA ASP A 169 17.90 -18.80 7.06
C ASP A 169 18.74 -19.35 8.22
N GLY A 170 18.84 -18.63 9.34
CA GLY A 170 19.63 -19.03 10.51
C GLY A 170 19.09 -20.26 11.28
N VAL A 171 17.81 -20.61 11.10
CA VAL A 171 17.20 -21.81 11.74
C VAL A 171 17.72 -23.10 11.12
N ARG A 172 18.32 -23.08 9.92
CA ARG A 172 18.93 -24.25 9.25
C ARG A 172 20.40 -24.50 9.61
N GLY A 173 21.09 -23.50 10.21
CA GLY A 173 22.54 -23.56 10.44
C GLY A 173 22.99 -24.28 11.70
N LYS A 174 22.10 -24.82 12.55
CA LYS A 174 22.47 -25.47 13.84
C LYS A 174 22.57 -26.99 13.81
N LYS A 175 22.63 -27.62 12.66
CA LYS A 175 23.04 -29.04 12.56
C LYS A 175 23.92 -29.22 11.32
N ASN A 176 25.17 -29.18 11.53
CA ASN A 176 26.31 -29.94 11.03
C ASN A 176 27.55 -29.08 10.78
N ASN A 177 28.59 -29.53 11.42
CA ASN A 177 29.98 -29.06 11.41
C ASN A 177 30.57 -28.75 10.03
N ILE A 178 31.34 -27.65 10.01
CA ILE A 178 32.68 -27.55 9.40
C ILE A 178 32.84 -28.17 8.02
N ASN A 179 32.61 -27.35 6.98
CA ASN A 179 33.52 -27.23 5.84
C ASN A 179 33.15 -25.95 5.09
N LYS A 180 33.96 -24.92 5.30
CA LYS A 180 33.95 -23.70 4.46
C LYS A 180 34.59 -24.07 3.12
N SER A 181 33.80 -24.50 2.18
CA SER A 181 34.15 -24.48 0.76
C SER A 181 32.94 -24.06 -0.04
N ASN A 182 33.07 -22.93 -0.70
CA ASN A 182 32.32 -22.42 -1.84
C ASN A 182 30.98 -23.13 -2.15
N ASN A 183 29.87 -22.68 -1.54
CA ASN A 183 28.55 -23.03 -2.05
C ASN A 183 27.63 -21.82 -2.00
N ASN A 184 27.59 -21.09 -3.11
CA ASN A 184 26.61 -20.02 -3.44
C ASN A 184 25.16 -20.57 -3.66
N SER A 185 24.84 -21.78 -3.19
CA SER A 185 23.62 -22.50 -3.56
C SER A 185 22.40 -22.25 -2.66
N ASN A 186 22.47 -21.33 -1.68
CA ASN A 186 21.35 -21.03 -0.77
C ASN A 186 20.91 -19.56 -0.76
N GLN A 187 21.34 -18.78 -1.72
CA GLN A 187 20.96 -17.37 -1.80
C GLN A 187 19.53 -17.26 -2.34
N TYR A 188 18.62 -16.67 -1.56
CA TYR A 188 17.29 -16.31 -2.02
C TYR A 188 17.30 -14.92 -2.68
N SER A 189 16.34 -14.69 -3.58
CA SER A 189 16.05 -13.35 -4.11
C SER A 189 14.87 -12.76 -3.37
N LYS A 190 14.88 -11.44 -3.15
CA LYS A 190 13.70 -10.71 -2.68
C LYS A 190 12.89 -10.25 -3.88
N LEU A 191 11.59 -10.46 -3.83
CA LEU A 191 10.62 -9.83 -4.71
C LEU A 191 9.77 -8.89 -3.86
N ILE A 192 10.02 -7.59 -3.99
CA ILE A 192 9.16 -6.59 -3.37
C ILE A 192 7.98 -6.32 -4.31
N LEU A 193 6.78 -6.34 -3.78
CA LEU A 193 5.55 -5.99 -4.49
C LEU A 193 5.06 -4.63 -3.99
N PHE A 194 4.81 -3.71 -4.91
CA PHE A 194 4.16 -2.43 -4.65
C PHE A 194 3.03 -2.24 -5.65
N LEU A 195 1.89 -2.83 -5.33
CA LEU A 195 0.74 -3.02 -6.22
C LEU A 195 -0.35 -1.96 -5.97
N GLY A 196 -1.42 -2.01 -6.78
CA GLY A 196 -2.59 -1.13 -6.63
C GLY A 196 -2.40 0.28 -7.15
N SER A 197 -1.34 0.52 -7.91
CA SER A 197 -0.95 1.88 -8.32
C SER A 197 -0.71 2.84 -7.13
N SER A 198 -0.37 2.30 -5.96
CA SER A 198 -0.10 3.08 -4.73
C SER A 198 1.04 4.08 -4.90
N ILE A 199 1.93 3.85 -5.86
CA ILE A 199 2.98 4.82 -6.26
C ILE A 199 2.36 6.14 -6.76
N GLY A 200 1.15 6.11 -7.30
CA GLY A 200 0.41 7.28 -7.76
C GLY A 200 -0.03 8.22 -6.63
N ASN A 201 0.01 7.78 -5.38
CA ASN A 201 -0.33 8.65 -4.24
C ASN A 201 0.84 9.57 -3.83
N PHE A 202 2.01 9.35 -4.39
CA PHE A 202 3.20 10.18 -4.11
C PHE A 202 3.33 11.32 -5.12
N GLU A 203 3.76 12.48 -4.65
CA GLU A 203 4.27 13.51 -5.53
C GLU A 203 5.52 13.00 -6.29
N PRO A 204 5.79 13.46 -7.52
CA PRO A 204 6.84 12.87 -8.38
C PRO A 204 8.21 12.73 -7.69
N MET A 205 8.68 13.79 -7.02
CA MET A 205 9.96 13.74 -6.31
C MET A 205 9.93 12.82 -5.08
N ALA A 206 8.78 12.70 -4.41
CA ALA A 206 8.59 11.78 -3.31
C ALA A 206 8.57 10.33 -3.80
N ALA A 207 7.98 10.05 -4.97
CA ALA A 207 8.02 8.73 -5.60
C ALA A 207 9.45 8.29 -5.92
N ILE A 208 10.27 9.18 -6.51
CA ILE A 208 11.70 8.93 -6.77
C ILE A 208 12.44 8.63 -5.47
N SER A 209 12.26 9.47 -4.44
CA SER A 209 12.92 9.32 -3.14
C SER A 209 12.52 8.01 -2.46
N PHE A 210 11.24 7.65 -2.52
CA PHE A 210 10.72 6.40 -2.00
C PHE A 210 11.35 5.19 -2.71
N LEU A 211 11.35 5.16 -4.05
CA LEU A 211 11.96 4.06 -4.81
C LEU A 211 13.47 3.97 -4.57
N ARG A 212 14.19 5.09 -4.45
CA ARG A 212 15.61 5.11 -4.06
C ARG A 212 15.83 4.47 -2.69
N SER A 213 14.94 4.74 -1.73
CA SER A 213 15.02 4.13 -0.40
C SER A 213 14.84 2.61 -0.44
N ILE A 214 13.97 2.10 -1.32
CA ILE A 214 13.84 0.67 -1.58
C ILE A 214 15.08 0.12 -2.29
N ARG A 215 15.56 0.83 -3.33
CA ARG A 215 16.75 0.44 -4.09
C ARG A 215 17.96 0.21 -3.19
N ALA A 216 18.18 1.08 -2.22
CA ALA A 216 19.28 0.98 -1.26
C ALA A 216 19.25 -0.30 -0.40
N LYS A 217 18.11 -0.99 -0.32
CA LYS A 217 17.90 -2.21 0.47
C LYS A 217 17.94 -3.50 -0.38
N LEU A 218 18.09 -3.36 -1.69
CA LEU A 218 18.08 -4.46 -2.64
C LEU A 218 19.50 -4.81 -3.12
N HIS A 219 19.74 -6.10 -3.25
CA HIS A 219 20.94 -6.66 -3.90
C HIS A 219 20.67 -6.85 -5.41
N THR A 220 21.73 -7.15 -6.16
CA THR A 220 21.67 -7.28 -7.63
C THR A 220 20.68 -8.32 -8.15
N ASN A 221 20.40 -9.36 -7.35
CA ASN A 221 19.46 -10.44 -7.71
C ASN A 221 18.05 -10.23 -7.14
N ASP A 222 17.80 -9.08 -6.53
CA ASP A 222 16.49 -8.74 -6.00
C ASP A 222 15.66 -7.98 -7.03
N PHE A 223 14.34 -8.00 -6.86
CA PHE A 223 13.41 -7.39 -7.78
C PHE A 223 12.35 -6.57 -7.05
N LEU A 224 11.82 -5.58 -7.76
CA LEU A 224 10.66 -4.79 -7.35
C LEU A 224 9.61 -4.83 -8.46
N LEU A 225 8.40 -5.29 -8.16
CA LEU A 225 7.25 -5.25 -9.06
C LEU A 225 6.33 -4.11 -8.64
N VAL A 226 6.17 -3.13 -9.52
CA VAL A 226 5.34 -1.95 -9.26
C VAL A 226 4.16 -1.91 -10.23
N GLY A 227 2.96 -1.67 -9.69
CA GLY A 227 1.76 -1.42 -10.48
C GLY A 227 1.56 0.07 -10.75
N PHE A 228 1.27 0.40 -12.01
CA PHE A 228 1.04 1.77 -12.48
C PHE A 228 -0.28 1.87 -13.22
N ASP A 229 -1.14 2.76 -12.76
CA ASP A 229 -2.31 3.17 -13.53
C ASP A 229 -1.87 4.11 -14.66
N LEU A 230 -2.23 3.76 -15.91
CA LEU A 230 -1.78 4.52 -17.07
C LEU A 230 -2.73 5.68 -17.39
N GLN A 231 -2.20 6.71 -18.06
CA GLN A 231 -2.99 7.78 -18.66
C GLN A 231 -3.94 7.20 -19.70
N LYS A 232 -5.19 7.63 -19.67
CA LYS A 232 -6.27 7.18 -20.55
C LYS A 232 -7.40 8.21 -20.56
N ASP A 233 -8.52 7.86 -21.18
CA ASP A 233 -9.70 8.72 -21.24
C ASP A 233 -10.13 9.21 -19.85
N GLU A 234 -10.35 10.52 -19.72
CA GLU A 234 -10.70 11.19 -18.47
C GLU A 234 -12.01 10.67 -17.89
N SER A 235 -12.96 10.29 -18.73
CA SER A 235 -14.25 9.76 -18.26
C SER A 235 -14.07 8.43 -17.52
N VAL A 236 -13.15 7.58 -17.97
CA VAL A 236 -12.80 6.32 -17.32
C VAL A 236 -12.10 6.59 -15.98
N LEU A 237 -11.15 7.54 -15.97
CA LEU A 237 -10.41 7.91 -14.78
C LEU A 237 -11.31 8.51 -13.70
N THR A 238 -12.17 9.47 -14.10
CA THR A 238 -13.06 10.18 -13.18
C THR A 238 -14.14 9.25 -12.62
N ALA A 239 -14.70 8.35 -13.45
CA ALA A 239 -15.69 7.38 -13.00
C ALA A 239 -15.16 6.43 -11.91
N ALA A 240 -13.87 6.05 -11.98
CA ALA A 240 -13.26 5.15 -11.01
C ALA A 240 -13.18 5.75 -9.58
N TYR A 241 -13.22 7.07 -9.46
CA TYR A 241 -13.17 7.78 -8.18
C TYR A 241 -14.51 8.48 -7.83
N ASN A 242 -15.54 8.28 -8.64
CA ASN A 242 -16.91 8.77 -8.43
C ASN A 242 -17.89 7.65 -8.77
N ASP A 243 -17.77 6.51 -8.08
CA ASP A 243 -18.61 5.34 -8.32
C ASP A 243 -20.09 5.65 -8.03
N LYS A 244 -20.98 5.09 -8.85
CA LYS A 244 -22.45 5.32 -8.75
C LYS A 244 -23.05 4.87 -7.42
N ALA A 245 -22.41 3.91 -6.75
CA ALA A 245 -22.85 3.42 -5.44
C ALA A 245 -22.46 4.36 -4.29
N GLY A 246 -21.61 5.38 -4.55
CA GLY A 246 -21.16 6.35 -3.56
C GLY A 246 -20.26 5.75 -2.48
N ILE A 247 -19.54 4.67 -2.79
CA ILE A 247 -18.63 4.05 -1.83
C ILE A 247 -17.36 4.90 -1.67
N THR A 248 -16.85 5.48 -2.76
CA THR A 248 -15.70 6.39 -2.71
C THR A 248 -16.03 7.67 -1.93
N ASP A 249 -17.25 8.18 -2.04
CA ASP A 249 -17.73 9.30 -1.22
C ASP A 249 -17.68 8.96 0.28
N LYS A 250 -18.22 7.80 0.66
CA LYS A 250 -18.16 7.31 2.05
C LYS A 250 -16.73 7.11 2.54
N PHE A 251 -15.85 6.58 1.69
CA PHE A 251 -14.45 6.39 2.00
C PHE A 251 -13.74 7.72 2.28
N ASN A 252 -13.97 8.72 1.44
CA ASN A 252 -13.39 10.05 1.61
C ASN A 252 -13.93 10.75 2.87
N LEU A 253 -15.26 10.74 3.09
CA LEU A 253 -15.91 11.31 4.27
C LEU A 253 -15.49 10.62 5.58
N ASN A 254 -15.09 9.34 5.52
CA ASN A 254 -14.61 8.62 6.69
C ASN A 254 -13.38 9.30 7.34
N LEU A 255 -12.60 10.07 6.57
CA LEU A 255 -11.48 10.83 7.12
C LEU A 255 -11.95 11.86 8.17
N LEU A 256 -13.04 12.59 7.90
CA LEU A 256 -13.65 13.52 8.86
C LEU A 256 -14.29 12.79 10.05
N ALA A 257 -14.95 11.66 9.78
CA ALA A 257 -15.48 10.80 10.83
C ALA A 257 -14.38 10.28 11.76
N ARG A 258 -13.21 9.96 11.21
CA ARG A 258 -12.02 9.57 11.96
C ARG A 258 -11.51 10.71 12.85
N ILE A 259 -11.40 11.93 12.32
CA ILE A 259 -11.01 13.10 13.12
C ILE A 259 -12.00 13.30 14.28
N ASN A 260 -13.31 13.19 14.03
CA ASN A 260 -14.31 13.28 15.08
C ASN A 260 -14.12 12.22 16.17
N ARG A 261 -13.92 10.99 15.77
CA ARG A 261 -13.79 9.85 16.68
C ARG A 261 -12.48 9.83 17.48
N GLU A 262 -11.36 10.14 16.82
CA GLU A 262 -10.03 9.96 17.41
C GLU A 262 -9.47 11.23 18.05
N LEU A 263 -9.91 12.41 17.58
CA LEU A 263 -9.40 13.71 18.04
C LEU A 263 -10.49 14.59 18.68
N GLY A 264 -11.72 14.08 18.90
CA GLY A 264 -12.82 14.88 19.45
C GLY A 264 -13.25 16.02 18.51
N GLY A 265 -13.17 15.83 17.20
CA GLY A 265 -13.67 16.81 16.24
C GLY A 265 -15.18 16.86 16.19
N ASN A 266 -15.75 18.00 15.73
CA ASN A 266 -17.18 18.16 15.56
C ASN A 266 -17.61 18.42 14.10
N PHE A 267 -16.86 17.84 13.14
CA PHE A 267 -17.24 17.87 11.73
C PHE A 267 -18.64 17.32 11.54
N LYS A 268 -19.52 18.10 10.88
CA LYS A 268 -20.83 17.64 10.42
C LYS A 268 -20.66 17.10 9.01
N LEU A 269 -20.65 15.77 8.86
CA LEU A 269 -20.31 15.10 7.59
C LEU A 269 -21.25 15.52 6.46
N GLU A 270 -22.53 15.71 6.75
CA GLU A 270 -23.55 16.16 5.79
C GLU A 270 -23.31 17.59 5.24
N LYS A 271 -22.39 18.32 5.85
CA LYS A 271 -21.96 19.65 5.36
C LYS A 271 -20.72 19.60 4.46
N PHE A 272 -20.21 18.42 4.19
CA PHE A 272 -19.13 18.18 3.25
C PHE A 272 -19.59 17.23 2.16
N LYS A 273 -19.02 17.38 0.97
CA LYS A 273 -19.24 16.46 -0.15
C LYS A 273 -17.90 16.01 -0.69
N HIS A 274 -17.85 14.78 -1.13
CA HIS A 274 -16.78 14.27 -1.94
C HIS A 274 -16.77 14.95 -3.31
N TYR A 275 -15.58 15.27 -3.80
CA TYR A 275 -15.35 15.76 -5.14
C TYR A 275 -14.06 15.19 -5.67
N ALA A 276 -14.11 14.43 -6.76
CA ALA A 276 -12.94 13.92 -7.43
C ALA A 276 -12.95 14.34 -8.90
N PHE A 277 -11.80 14.78 -9.40
CA PHE A 277 -11.63 15.21 -10.78
C PHE A 277 -10.25 14.84 -11.32
N TYR A 278 -10.12 14.79 -12.65
CA TYR A 278 -8.84 14.59 -13.28
C TYR A 278 -8.17 15.93 -13.54
N ASN A 279 -7.03 16.16 -12.92
CA ASN A 279 -6.15 17.29 -13.17
C ASN A 279 -5.30 16.97 -14.40
N ARG A 280 -5.62 17.57 -15.55
CA ARG A 280 -4.96 17.31 -16.84
C ARG A 280 -3.52 17.79 -16.86
N GLU A 281 -3.20 18.89 -16.16
CA GLU A 281 -1.84 19.45 -16.12
C GLU A 281 -0.89 18.56 -15.35
N GLN A 282 -1.39 17.99 -14.25
CA GLN A 282 -0.62 17.13 -13.36
C GLN A 282 -0.77 15.64 -13.67
N HIS A 283 -1.63 15.29 -14.63
CA HIS A 283 -1.96 13.89 -14.97
C HIS A 283 -2.34 13.03 -13.75
N ARG A 284 -3.21 13.54 -12.89
CA ARG A 284 -3.64 12.84 -11.67
C ARG A 284 -5.12 13.03 -11.39
N ILE A 285 -5.73 12.08 -10.72
CA ILE A 285 -6.99 12.31 -10.00
C ILE A 285 -6.64 13.01 -8.68
N GLU A 286 -7.44 13.99 -8.33
CA GLU A 286 -7.44 14.63 -7.03
C GLU A 286 -8.77 14.37 -6.33
N MET A 287 -8.70 13.93 -5.07
CA MET A 287 -9.88 13.79 -4.23
C MET A 287 -9.92 14.91 -3.19
N HIS A 288 -11.09 15.50 -3.04
CA HIS A 288 -11.35 16.61 -2.11
C HIS A 288 -12.61 16.36 -1.30
N LEU A 289 -12.65 16.95 -0.11
CA LEU A 289 -13.85 17.15 0.70
C LEU A 289 -14.20 18.62 0.69
N VAL A 290 -15.30 18.99 0.03
CA VAL A 290 -15.70 20.39 -0.19
C VAL A 290 -16.79 20.76 0.80
N SER A 291 -16.61 21.88 1.52
CA SER A 291 -17.61 22.40 2.45
C SER A 291 -18.81 23.02 1.70
N ASN A 292 -20.01 22.56 2.02
CA ASN A 292 -21.26 23.05 1.39
C ASN A 292 -21.75 24.37 2.00
N THR A 293 -21.17 24.81 3.12
CA THR A 293 -21.61 25.98 3.88
C THR A 293 -20.44 26.61 4.62
N THR A 294 -20.59 27.88 5.00
CA THR A 294 -19.68 28.51 5.94
C THR A 294 -19.87 27.90 7.32
N GLN A 295 -18.81 27.44 7.95
CA GLN A 295 -18.84 26.76 9.25
C GLN A 295 -17.52 26.85 10.00
N LYS A 296 -17.61 26.62 11.32
CA LYS A 296 -16.43 26.43 12.18
C LYS A 296 -16.46 25.00 12.72
N VAL A 297 -15.30 24.39 12.76
CA VAL A 297 -15.09 23.04 13.30
C VAL A 297 -14.10 23.14 14.46
N TYR A 298 -14.50 22.67 15.62
CA TYR A 298 -13.63 22.55 16.79
C TYR A 298 -13.05 21.15 16.87
N ILE A 299 -11.78 21.03 17.24
CA ILE A 299 -11.10 19.74 17.48
C ILE A 299 -10.54 19.79 18.90
N GLU A 300 -11.10 18.95 19.79
CA GLU A 300 -10.82 18.93 21.23
C GLU A 300 -9.32 18.64 21.50
N ALA A 301 -8.75 17.61 20.86
CA ALA A 301 -7.34 17.24 21.05
C ALA A 301 -6.34 18.35 20.67
N LEU A 302 -6.78 19.34 19.91
CA LEU A 302 -5.95 20.48 19.49
C LEU A 302 -6.31 21.78 20.22
N ASP A 303 -7.43 21.80 20.93
CA ASP A 303 -8.05 23.01 21.51
C ASP A 303 -8.12 24.15 20.48
N LYS A 304 -8.55 23.85 19.25
CA LYS A 304 -8.55 24.80 18.12
C LYS A 304 -9.83 24.73 17.30
N ASN A 305 -10.18 25.91 16.78
CA ASN A 305 -11.22 26.08 15.79
C ASN A 305 -10.61 26.27 14.40
N PHE A 306 -11.18 25.61 13.39
CA PHE A 306 -10.86 25.75 11.99
C PHE A 306 -12.10 26.28 11.24
N SER A 307 -11.90 27.33 10.45
CA SER A 307 -12.98 27.93 9.65
C SER A 307 -12.97 27.39 8.24
N PHE A 308 -14.14 27.16 7.72
CA PHE A 308 -14.40 26.78 6.32
C PHE A 308 -15.43 27.74 5.75
N GLY A 309 -15.13 28.39 4.65
CA GLY A 309 -16.12 29.05 3.80
C GLY A 309 -16.88 28.02 2.97
N LYS A 310 -18.05 28.42 2.44
CA LYS A 310 -18.72 27.63 1.41
C LYS A 310 -17.81 27.51 0.18
N GLY A 311 -17.51 26.28 -0.25
CA GLY A 311 -16.60 25.99 -1.36
C GLY A 311 -15.15 25.69 -0.94
N ASP A 312 -14.77 25.99 0.30
CA ASP A 312 -13.45 25.59 0.80
C ASP A 312 -13.31 24.08 0.76
N SER A 313 -12.12 23.59 0.43
CA SER A 313 -11.88 22.17 0.29
C SER A 313 -10.69 21.68 1.11
N ILE A 314 -10.75 20.40 1.48
CA ILE A 314 -9.62 19.64 2.00
C ILE A 314 -9.20 18.67 0.93
N HIS A 315 -7.98 18.77 0.44
CA HIS A 315 -7.39 17.80 -0.48
C HIS A 315 -6.98 16.54 0.29
N THR A 316 -7.51 15.38 -0.08
CA THR A 316 -7.37 14.15 0.68
C THR A 316 -6.49 13.11 0.01
N GLU A 317 -6.45 13.05 -1.32
CA GLU A 317 -5.62 12.09 -2.04
C GLU A 317 -5.26 12.58 -3.45
N ASN A 318 -4.06 12.24 -3.90
CA ASN A 318 -3.68 12.23 -5.31
C ASN A 318 -3.64 10.79 -5.82
N SER A 319 -3.90 10.63 -7.11
CA SER A 319 -3.62 9.40 -7.83
C SER A 319 -3.06 9.72 -9.21
N TYR A 320 -1.75 9.80 -9.31
CA TYR A 320 -1.03 10.06 -10.56
C TYR A 320 -1.23 8.93 -11.56
N LYS A 321 -1.38 9.31 -12.83
CA LYS A 321 -1.48 8.42 -13.98
C LYS A 321 -0.24 8.58 -14.83
N TYR A 322 0.35 7.47 -15.21
CA TYR A 322 1.67 7.44 -15.82
C TYR A 322 1.61 7.16 -17.33
N SER A 323 2.52 7.74 -18.11
CA SER A 323 2.89 7.21 -19.40
C SER A 323 4.01 6.17 -19.24
N LEU A 324 4.24 5.33 -20.26
CA LEU A 324 5.35 4.37 -20.24
C LEU A 324 6.71 5.09 -20.15
N ASP A 325 6.85 6.24 -20.80
CA ASP A 325 8.08 7.05 -20.74
C ASP A 325 8.32 7.60 -19.32
N GLN A 326 7.26 8.03 -18.62
CA GLN A 326 7.36 8.46 -17.22
C GLN A 326 7.73 7.30 -16.29
N ILE A 327 7.24 6.08 -16.54
CA ILE A 327 7.64 4.88 -15.80
C ILE A 327 9.14 4.59 -16.03
N ALA A 328 9.60 4.66 -17.27
CA ALA A 328 11.00 4.45 -17.62
C ALA A 328 11.93 5.50 -16.96
N ALA A 329 11.54 6.77 -17.00
CA ALA A 329 12.27 7.84 -16.33
C ALA A 329 12.30 7.65 -14.81
N LEU A 330 11.15 7.35 -14.17
CA LEU A 330 11.05 7.09 -12.75
C LEU A 330 11.95 5.93 -12.30
N ALA A 331 11.96 4.83 -13.06
CA ALA A 331 12.82 3.69 -12.78
C ALA A 331 14.31 4.10 -12.84
N LYS A 332 14.73 4.75 -13.94
CA LYS A 332 16.11 5.21 -14.14
C LYS A 332 16.54 6.17 -13.03
N ASP A 333 15.73 7.19 -12.73
CA ASP A 333 16.04 8.20 -11.72
C ASP A 333 16.10 7.64 -10.30
N SER A 334 15.47 6.49 -10.09
CA SER A 334 15.48 5.77 -8.82
C SER A 334 16.57 4.70 -8.71
N GLY A 335 17.42 4.54 -9.73
CA GLY A 335 18.52 3.55 -9.75
C GLY A 335 18.03 2.14 -10.08
N PHE A 336 16.96 2.02 -10.87
CA PHE A 336 16.46 0.76 -11.38
C PHE A 336 16.54 0.68 -12.90
N GLN A 337 16.61 -0.54 -13.41
CA GLN A 337 16.35 -0.87 -14.81
C GLN A 337 15.08 -1.71 -14.93
N ILE A 338 14.30 -1.46 -15.97
CA ILE A 338 13.12 -2.26 -16.28
C ILE A 338 13.57 -3.59 -16.90
N LYS A 339 13.25 -4.70 -16.26
CA LYS A 339 13.50 -6.04 -16.78
C LYS A 339 12.37 -6.52 -17.68
N LYS A 340 11.14 -6.19 -17.30
CA LYS A 340 9.95 -6.58 -18.07
C LYS A 340 8.78 -5.68 -17.70
N GLU A 341 7.96 -5.38 -18.68
CA GLU A 341 6.67 -4.71 -18.51
C GLU A 341 5.54 -5.66 -18.90
N PHE A 342 4.45 -5.54 -18.18
CA PHE A 342 3.23 -6.29 -18.40
C PHE A 342 2.07 -5.30 -18.47
N THR A 343 1.51 -5.13 -19.66
CA THR A 343 0.43 -4.17 -19.92
C THR A 343 -0.81 -4.93 -20.40
N ASP A 344 -1.99 -4.49 -19.99
CA ASP A 344 -3.24 -5.06 -20.48
C ASP A 344 -3.55 -4.61 -21.93
N GLU A 345 -4.45 -5.30 -22.59
CA GLU A 345 -4.79 -5.07 -24.00
C GLU A 345 -5.34 -3.66 -24.26
N LYS A 346 -6.03 -3.08 -23.27
CA LYS A 346 -6.54 -1.71 -23.36
C LYS A 346 -5.48 -0.64 -23.03
N ARG A 347 -4.30 -1.06 -22.60
CA ARG A 347 -3.24 -0.20 -22.09
C ARG A 347 -3.72 0.73 -20.96
N TRP A 348 -4.50 0.16 -20.05
CA TRP A 348 -5.02 0.87 -18.91
C TRP A 348 -4.13 0.76 -17.68
N PHE A 349 -3.37 -0.33 -17.58
CA PHE A 349 -2.52 -0.62 -16.43
C PHE A 349 -1.20 -1.24 -16.88
N ASN A 350 -0.11 -0.90 -16.19
CA ASN A 350 1.21 -1.49 -16.39
C ASN A 350 1.72 -2.06 -15.06
N MET A 351 2.31 -3.24 -15.11
CA MET A 351 3.16 -3.74 -14.04
C MET A 351 4.59 -3.77 -14.55
N ALA A 352 5.50 -3.02 -13.93
CA ALA A 352 6.90 -3.00 -14.26
C ALA A 352 7.71 -3.85 -13.27
N LEU A 353 8.40 -4.88 -13.77
CA LEU A 353 9.38 -5.64 -13.00
C LEU A 353 10.73 -4.95 -13.12
N LEU A 354 11.20 -4.43 -12.02
CA LEU A 354 12.42 -3.64 -11.90
C LEU A 354 13.51 -4.45 -11.21
N SER A 355 14.76 -4.25 -11.62
CA SER A 355 15.93 -4.74 -10.88
C SER A 355 16.89 -3.59 -10.60
N PRO A 356 17.72 -3.69 -9.57
CA PRO A 356 18.83 -2.75 -9.35
C PRO A 356 19.67 -2.53 -10.62
N SER A 357 19.91 -1.26 -10.97
CA SER A 357 20.84 -0.90 -12.05
C SER A 357 22.28 -0.92 -11.56
#